data_2fc4a07ebf1360b16f3205dbdc5ffae6
#
_entry.id   2fc4a07ebf1360b16f3205dbdc5ffae6
#
_cell.length_a   1.000
_cell.length_b   1.000
_cell.length_c   1.000
_cell.angle_alpha   90.00
_cell.angle_beta   90.00
_cell.angle_gamma   90.00
#
_symmetry.space_group_name_H-M   'P 1'
#
loop_
_entity.id
_entity.type
_entity.pdbx_description
1 polymer ?
#
loop_
_entity_poly.entity_id
_entity_poly.type
_entity_poly.pdbx_seq_one_letter_code
_entity_poly.pdbx_strand_id
1 'polypeptide(L)'
;ANFLIIEEPEAHIHNHIQKTLFDKLDYGDTQIIYSTHSTQISEVSNVENINILAKKLNYAEVYQPSTDLGAENINQVQRYLDAVRTNLLFAKGVILVEGDAEEILIPIIVKKVLGISLDELGISLINIRSTGFENVAQLFHNDRIQRKCAILTDLDDAICDTTENAGDSDALKKYKKKVAGSKQKGLERKTKLDAFEAGNTWVKAFYAKHTFEVDFISEGNAWEVERIIKKVYIDPATRTQAKTDIESADVAIYGKRVLTMAKQEGKGWFAIMLGKHISYKTEIPAYILDAILFAKETYSSNIVADIIQYRMNKHFEADNALDFTSCKAELLKYRNGTNKLEDLAFDFDLVLPDDQILTLIDKLK
;
A
#
# COMPACT_ATOMS: atom_id res chain seq x y z
N ALA A 1 13.76 -4.14 44.87
CA ALA A 1 13.77 -4.01 43.41
C ALA A 1 14.14 -2.56 43.06
N ASN A 2 15.12 -2.41 42.20
CA ASN A 2 15.52 -1.10 41.69
C ASN A 2 14.78 -0.87 40.36
N PHE A 3 14.40 0.39 40.10
CA PHE A 3 13.77 0.78 38.86
C PHE A 3 14.58 1.92 38.21
N LEU A 4 14.78 1.83 36.91
CA LEU A 4 15.35 2.90 36.10
C LEU A 4 14.31 3.28 35.05
N ILE A 5 13.86 4.54 35.09
CA ILE A 5 12.91 5.09 34.10
C ILE A 5 13.67 6.06 33.22
N ILE A 6 13.57 5.87 31.89
CA ILE A 6 14.25 6.69 30.89
C ILE A 6 13.21 7.20 29.91
N GLU A 7 13.16 8.50 29.70
CA GLU A 7 12.30 9.14 28.70
C GLU A 7 13.15 9.52 27.47
N GLU A 8 12.66 9.12 26.28
CA GLU A 8 13.28 9.42 24.98
C GLU A 8 14.81 9.21 24.95
N PRO A 9 15.32 8.00 25.28
CA PRO A 9 16.74 7.73 25.35
C PRO A 9 17.48 7.92 24.02
N GLU A 10 16.75 7.99 22.90
CA GLU A 10 17.27 8.29 21.57
C GLU A 10 17.66 9.75 21.37
N ALA A 11 17.25 10.66 22.24
CA ALA A 11 17.54 12.07 22.11
C ALA A 11 19.05 12.31 22.01
N HIS A 12 19.48 12.96 20.91
CA HIS A 12 20.89 13.28 20.61
C HIS A 12 21.85 12.09 20.40
N ILE A 13 21.34 10.87 20.24
CA ILE A 13 22.15 9.67 20.00
C ILE A 13 21.96 9.17 18.56
N HIS A 14 23.07 8.91 17.86
CA HIS A 14 23.02 8.35 16.50
C HIS A 14 22.37 6.95 16.48
N ASN A 15 21.61 6.64 15.43
CA ASN A 15 20.81 5.43 15.29
C ASN A 15 21.60 4.13 15.56
N HIS A 16 22.84 4.00 15.04
CA HIS A 16 23.65 2.79 15.27
C HIS A 16 24.09 2.64 16.73
N ILE A 17 24.26 3.76 17.46
CA ILE A 17 24.59 3.73 18.89
C ILE A 17 23.35 3.36 19.71
N GLN A 18 22.16 3.88 19.34
CA GLN A 18 20.89 3.51 19.97
C GLN A 18 20.73 1.99 19.98
N LYS A 19 20.83 1.35 18.81
CA LYS A 19 20.70 -0.09 18.67
C LYS A 19 21.72 -0.85 19.54
N THR A 20 22.99 -0.48 19.45
CA THR A 20 24.06 -1.16 20.22
C THR A 20 23.91 -0.97 21.72
N LEU A 21 23.51 0.22 22.17
CA LEU A 21 23.33 0.53 23.58
C LEU A 21 22.21 -0.31 24.20
N PHE A 22 21.03 -0.31 23.53
CA PHE A 22 19.84 -0.98 24.05
C PHE A 22 19.88 -2.51 23.91
N ASP A 23 20.59 -3.03 22.91
CA ASP A 23 20.86 -4.47 22.77
C ASP A 23 21.74 -5.01 23.91
N LYS A 24 22.59 -4.16 24.48
CA LYS A 24 23.55 -4.55 25.54
C LYS A 24 23.20 -4.05 26.94
N LEU A 25 22.06 -3.35 27.06
CA LEU A 25 21.67 -2.77 28.35
C LEU A 25 21.16 -3.88 29.28
N ASP A 26 21.98 -4.30 30.20
CA ASP A 26 21.63 -5.28 31.21
C ASP A 26 22.14 -4.79 32.62
N TYR A 27 21.20 -4.63 33.52
CA TYR A 27 21.45 -4.23 34.91
C TYR A 27 20.80 -5.26 35.82
N GLY A 28 21.41 -6.42 35.97
CA GLY A 28 20.99 -7.62 36.67
C GLY A 28 19.84 -7.53 37.68
N ASP A 29 19.89 -6.58 38.64
CA ASP A 29 18.89 -6.42 39.70
C ASP A 29 17.94 -5.21 39.46
N THR A 30 17.98 -4.57 38.29
CA THR A 30 17.22 -3.34 38.00
C THR A 30 16.27 -3.53 36.85
N GLN A 31 14.97 -3.28 37.06
CA GLN A 31 14.01 -3.21 35.99
C GLN A 31 14.15 -1.88 35.24
N ILE A 32 14.37 -1.93 33.95
CA ILE A 32 14.47 -0.75 33.08
C ILE A 32 13.13 -0.55 32.34
N ILE A 33 12.59 0.66 32.47
CA ILE A 33 11.40 1.10 31.74
C ILE A 33 11.79 2.33 30.94
N TYR A 34 11.58 2.31 29.63
CA TYR A 34 11.83 3.48 28.77
C TYR A 34 10.68 3.77 27.82
N SER A 35 10.43 5.05 27.57
CA SER A 35 9.55 5.51 26.51
C SER A 35 10.36 5.94 25.32
N THR A 36 9.94 5.57 24.10
CA THR A 36 10.70 5.86 22.88
C THR A 36 9.79 6.01 21.68
N HIS A 37 10.21 6.83 20.70
CA HIS A 37 9.70 6.90 19.35
C HIS A 37 10.68 6.33 18.31
N SER A 38 11.81 5.76 18.77
CA SER A 38 12.85 5.20 17.90
C SER A 38 12.49 3.81 17.40
N THR A 39 12.49 3.64 16.09
CA THR A 39 12.37 2.33 15.45
C THR A 39 13.57 1.44 15.75
N GLN A 40 14.78 2.01 15.89
CA GLN A 40 16.00 1.29 16.21
C GLN A 40 15.99 0.66 17.62
N ILE A 41 15.44 1.40 18.59
CA ILE A 41 15.27 0.88 19.96
C ILE A 41 14.18 -0.19 19.98
N SER A 42 13.07 0.06 19.28
CA SER A 42 11.96 -0.90 19.18
C SER A 42 12.37 -2.20 18.47
N GLU A 43 13.31 -2.15 17.51
CA GLU A 43 13.83 -3.33 16.80
C GLU A 43 14.58 -4.29 17.73
N VAL A 44 15.39 -3.74 18.65
CA VAL A 44 16.17 -4.55 19.61
C VAL A 44 15.39 -4.89 20.88
N SER A 45 14.21 -4.29 21.04
CA SER A 45 13.31 -4.62 22.15
C SER A 45 12.57 -5.92 21.85
N ASN A 46 12.45 -6.78 22.87
CA ASN A 46 11.62 -7.97 22.74
C ASN A 46 10.13 -7.55 22.61
N VAL A 47 9.44 -8.06 21.61
CA VAL A 47 8.02 -7.73 21.35
C VAL A 47 7.11 -8.02 22.55
N GLU A 48 7.46 -8.98 23.40
CA GLU A 48 6.76 -9.30 24.64
C GLU A 48 6.82 -8.18 25.68
N ASN A 49 7.84 -7.31 25.60
CA ASN A 49 8.06 -6.21 26.54
C ASN A 49 7.57 -4.86 25.97
N ILE A 50 7.05 -4.83 24.74
CA ILE A 50 6.57 -3.60 24.11
C ILE A 50 5.13 -3.33 24.56
N ASN A 51 4.89 -2.10 25.04
CA ASN A 51 3.57 -1.55 25.26
C ASN A 51 3.40 -0.31 24.35
N ILE A 52 2.39 -0.31 23.49
CA ILE A 52 2.09 0.80 22.58
C ILE A 52 1.02 1.67 23.23
N LEU A 53 1.36 2.94 23.46
CA LEU A 53 0.41 3.93 23.97
C LEU A 53 -0.30 4.61 22.81
N ALA A 54 -1.62 4.45 22.72
CA ALA A 54 -2.46 5.09 21.73
C ALA A 54 -3.34 6.16 22.38
N LYS A 55 -3.27 7.40 21.85
CA LYS A 55 -4.14 8.47 22.29
C LYS A 55 -5.54 8.26 21.73
N LYS A 56 -6.53 8.18 22.61
CA LYS A 56 -7.97 8.29 22.31
C LYS A 56 -8.46 9.68 22.69
N LEU A 57 -9.75 9.97 22.46
CA LEU A 57 -10.30 11.31 22.71
C LEU A 57 -10.00 11.85 24.11
N ASN A 58 -10.23 11.05 25.16
CA ASN A 58 -10.13 11.47 26.57
C ASN A 58 -9.21 10.60 27.42
N TYR A 59 -8.55 9.58 26.86
CA TYR A 59 -7.68 8.65 27.58
C TYR A 59 -6.57 8.11 26.68
N ALA A 60 -5.59 7.48 27.28
CA ALA A 60 -4.60 6.68 26.56
C ALA A 60 -4.99 5.20 26.68
N GLU A 61 -4.96 4.51 25.55
CA GLU A 61 -5.14 3.07 25.47
C GLU A 61 -3.78 2.40 25.31
N VAL A 62 -3.61 1.24 25.93
CA VAL A 62 -2.36 0.47 25.89
C VAL A 62 -2.60 -0.79 25.06
N TYR A 63 -1.77 -0.98 24.05
CA TYR A 63 -1.76 -2.21 23.25
C TYR A 63 -0.48 -2.99 23.56
N GLN A 64 -0.64 -4.28 23.83
CA GLN A 64 0.48 -5.20 23.99
C GLN A 64 0.52 -6.17 22.80
N PRO A 65 1.49 -6.00 21.87
CA PRO A 65 1.50 -6.72 20.61
C PRO A 65 1.57 -8.24 20.72
N SER A 66 2.10 -8.76 21.82
CA SER A 66 2.30 -10.20 22.05
C SER A 66 1.15 -10.90 22.77
N THR A 67 0.11 -10.17 23.22
CA THR A 67 -1.01 -10.76 23.98
C THR A 67 -1.58 -11.98 23.25
N ASP A 68 -1.68 -13.12 23.96
CA ASP A 68 -2.21 -14.40 23.47
C ASP A 68 -1.50 -14.98 22.22
N LEU A 69 -0.27 -14.56 21.95
CA LEU A 69 0.59 -15.20 20.95
C LEU A 69 1.42 -16.31 21.61
N GLY A 70 1.43 -17.49 20.98
CA GLY A 70 2.35 -18.56 21.39
C GLY A 70 3.81 -18.21 21.07
N ALA A 71 4.75 -18.85 21.76
CA ALA A 71 6.19 -18.59 21.64
C ALA A 71 6.72 -18.67 20.19
N GLU A 72 6.18 -19.58 19.37
CA GLU A 72 6.57 -19.71 17.96
C GLU A 72 6.16 -18.45 17.17
N ASN A 73 4.93 -17.95 17.34
CA ASN A 73 4.43 -16.75 16.70
C ASN A 73 5.19 -15.51 17.15
N ILE A 74 5.51 -15.41 18.44
CA ILE A 74 6.35 -14.33 18.99
C ILE A 74 7.72 -14.32 18.30
N ASN A 75 8.38 -15.47 18.18
CA ASN A 75 9.65 -15.60 17.50
C ASN A 75 9.56 -15.23 16.00
N GLN A 76 8.46 -15.58 15.33
CA GLN A 76 8.22 -15.20 13.94
C GLN A 76 8.07 -13.69 13.80
N VAL A 77 7.21 -13.07 14.62
CA VAL A 77 7.02 -11.61 14.65
C VAL A 77 8.34 -10.90 14.90
N GLN A 78 9.11 -11.31 15.92
CA GLN A 78 10.38 -10.69 16.27
C GLN A 78 11.38 -10.67 15.10
N ARG A 79 11.42 -11.73 14.29
CA ARG A 79 12.28 -11.80 13.10
C ARG A 79 11.87 -10.84 11.99
N TYR A 80 10.58 -10.50 11.91
CA TYR A 80 10.07 -9.55 10.91
C TYR A 80 10.18 -8.09 11.36
N LEU A 81 10.27 -7.84 12.68
CA LEU A 81 10.45 -6.50 13.23
C LEU A 81 11.94 -6.12 13.12
N ASP A 82 12.30 -5.45 12.05
CA ASP A 82 13.56 -4.73 11.90
C ASP A 82 13.29 -3.22 11.90
N ALA A 83 14.33 -2.38 11.83
CA ALA A 83 14.19 -0.92 11.93
C ALA A 83 13.18 -0.32 10.93
N VAL A 84 13.02 -0.91 9.74
CA VAL A 84 12.07 -0.46 8.73
C VAL A 84 10.65 -0.92 9.05
N ARG A 85 10.49 -2.20 9.37
CA ARG A 85 9.17 -2.81 9.63
C ARG A 85 8.60 -2.38 10.98
N THR A 86 9.44 -2.01 11.94
CA THR A 86 9.02 -1.51 13.26
C THR A 86 8.19 -0.23 13.17
N ASN A 87 8.25 0.51 12.05
CA ASN A 87 7.38 1.64 11.78
C ASN A 87 5.88 1.30 11.92
N LEU A 88 5.48 0.04 11.68
CA LEU A 88 4.09 -0.40 11.88
C LEU A 88 3.58 -0.18 13.32
N LEU A 89 4.46 -0.19 14.32
CA LEU A 89 4.09 0.00 15.73
C LEU A 89 3.66 1.46 16.01
N PHE A 90 4.14 2.41 15.22
CA PHE A 90 3.87 3.85 15.38
C PHE A 90 2.78 4.36 14.43
N ALA A 91 2.51 3.66 13.33
CA ALA A 91 1.53 4.06 12.33
C ALA A 91 0.09 4.06 12.86
N LYS A 92 -0.77 4.92 12.30
CA LYS A 92 -2.22 4.93 12.58
C LYS A 92 -2.96 3.86 11.79
N GLY A 93 -2.40 3.45 10.65
CA GLY A 93 -2.85 2.35 9.82
C GLY A 93 -1.68 1.75 9.06
N VAL A 94 -1.80 0.52 8.60
CA VAL A 94 -0.72 -0.21 7.94
C VAL A 94 -1.22 -0.81 6.64
N ILE A 95 -0.37 -0.79 5.62
CA ILE A 95 -0.55 -1.52 4.37
C ILE A 95 0.65 -2.44 4.20
N LEU A 96 0.41 -3.75 4.15
CA LEU A 96 1.42 -4.76 3.86
C LEU A 96 1.41 -5.08 2.37
N VAL A 97 2.58 -5.08 1.73
CA VAL A 97 2.76 -5.41 0.31
C VAL A 97 3.78 -6.53 0.14
N GLU A 98 3.70 -7.21 -1.01
CA GLU A 98 4.54 -8.37 -1.29
C GLU A 98 5.90 -8.01 -1.86
N GLY A 99 5.99 -6.93 -2.67
CA GLY A 99 7.15 -6.67 -3.49
C GLY A 99 7.58 -5.21 -3.61
N ASP A 100 8.71 -5.03 -4.28
CA ASP A 100 9.36 -3.73 -4.45
C ASP A 100 8.56 -2.80 -5.39
N ALA A 101 7.77 -3.35 -6.31
CA ALA A 101 6.97 -2.53 -7.23
C ALA A 101 5.90 -1.74 -6.48
N GLU A 102 5.17 -2.40 -5.62
CA GLU A 102 4.13 -1.79 -4.77
C GLU A 102 4.75 -0.82 -3.77
N GLU A 103 5.86 -1.20 -3.11
CA GLU A 103 6.59 -0.36 -2.17
C GLU A 103 7.01 0.98 -2.79
N ILE A 104 7.47 0.96 -4.04
CA ILE A 104 7.94 2.15 -4.76
C ILE A 104 6.77 2.95 -5.34
N LEU A 105 5.82 2.28 -6.02
CA LEU A 105 4.82 2.96 -6.85
C LEU A 105 3.61 3.46 -6.05
N ILE A 106 3.12 2.71 -5.06
CA ILE A 106 1.92 3.12 -4.32
C ILE A 106 2.08 4.49 -3.66
N PRO A 107 3.18 4.81 -2.94
CA PRO A 107 3.37 6.15 -2.39
C PRO A 107 3.42 7.25 -3.45
N ILE A 108 4.03 6.97 -4.61
CA ILE A 108 4.13 7.92 -5.73
C ILE A 108 2.74 8.15 -6.33
N ILE A 109 1.97 7.09 -6.59
CA ILE A 109 0.62 7.16 -7.14
C ILE A 109 -0.26 7.99 -6.21
N VAL A 110 -0.33 7.66 -4.93
CA VAL A 110 -1.14 8.38 -3.94
C VAL A 110 -0.79 9.86 -3.91
N LYS A 111 0.51 10.20 -3.81
CA LYS A 111 0.94 11.60 -3.77
C LYS A 111 0.66 12.36 -5.07
N LYS A 112 0.85 11.71 -6.23
CA LYS A 112 0.65 12.38 -7.53
C LYS A 112 -0.81 12.48 -7.93
N VAL A 113 -1.63 11.50 -7.58
CA VAL A 113 -3.05 11.45 -7.94
C VAL A 113 -3.92 12.20 -6.94
N LEU A 114 -3.71 11.97 -5.64
CA LEU A 114 -4.55 12.55 -4.58
C LEU A 114 -3.95 13.80 -3.94
N GLY A 115 -2.67 14.12 -4.21
CA GLY A 115 -2.00 15.28 -3.63
C GLY A 115 -1.59 15.13 -2.17
N ILE A 116 -1.89 13.99 -1.55
CA ILE A 116 -1.58 13.68 -0.16
C ILE A 116 -0.67 12.45 -0.07
N SER A 117 0.27 12.41 0.85
CA SER A 117 1.14 11.25 1.06
C SER A 117 0.52 10.25 2.02
N LEU A 118 1.00 9.00 1.99
CA LEU A 118 0.63 8.00 2.99
C LEU A 118 1.01 8.44 4.40
N ASP A 119 2.15 9.12 4.58
CA ASP A 119 2.58 9.66 5.87
C ASP A 119 1.61 10.73 6.40
N GLU A 120 1.12 11.65 5.55
CA GLU A 120 0.10 12.63 5.90
C GLU A 120 -1.22 11.94 6.29
N LEU A 121 -1.52 10.79 5.72
CA LEU A 121 -2.64 9.93 6.13
C LEU A 121 -2.35 9.15 7.43
N GLY A 122 -1.10 9.08 7.86
CA GLY A 122 -0.64 8.27 8.99
C GLY A 122 -0.57 6.79 8.69
N ILE A 123 -0.43 6.42 7.41
CA ILE A 123 -0.34 5.04 6.93
C ILE A 123 1.12 4.68 6.69
N SER A 124 1.58 3.59 7.28
CA SER A 124 2.87 2.97 6.94
C SER A 124 2.66 1.85 5.93
N LEU A 125 3.36 1.94 4.79
CA LEU A 125 3.42 0.89 3.79
C LEU A 125 4.67 0.05 4.05
N ILE A 126 4.50 -1.26 4.26
CA ILE A 126 5.56 -2.18 4.67
C ILE A 126 5.66 -3.33 3.66
N ASN A 127 6.83 -3.46 3.04
CA ASN A 127 7.14 -4.59 2.17
C ASN A 127 7.57 -5.80 3.00
N ILE A 128 6.77 -6.86 2.95
CA ILE A 128 7.04 -8.13 3.64
C ILE A 128 8.10 -8.95 2.91
N ARG A 129 8.31 -8.70 1.60
CA ARG A 129 9.23 -9.43 0.73
C ARG A 129 8.93 -10.93 0.65
N SER A 130 7.70 -11.30 0.89
CA SER A 130 7.20 -12.68 0.87
C SER A 130 5.68 -12.70 0.91
N THR A 131 5.10 -13.89 0.82
CA THR A 131 3.65 -14.12 0.97
C THR A 131 3.23 -14.47 2.40
N GLY A 132 4.15 -14.43 3.37
CA GLY A 132 3.90 -14.75 4.78
C GLY A 132 3.30 -13.57 5.57
N PHE A 133 2.24 -12.97 5.05
CA PHE A 133 1.59 -11.79 5.64
C PHE A 133 1.10 -12.03 7.07
N GLU A 134 0.62 -13.24 7.36
CA GLU A 134 0.06 -13.60 8.66
C GLU A 134 1.08 -13.44 9.79
N ASN A 135 2.37 -13.65 9.48
CA ASN A 135 3.44 -13.50 10.48
C ASN A 135 3.53 -12.07 11.06
N VAL A 136 3.08 -11.06 10.30
CA VAL A 136 3.04 -9.67 10.76
C VAL A 136 1.61 -9.24 11.07
N ALA A 137 0.65 -9.61 10.22
CA ALA A 137 -0.74 -9.21 10.36
C ALA A 137 -1.40 -9.73 11.66
N GLN A 138 -0.90 -10.83 12.23
CA GLN A 138 -1.35 -11.33 13.53
C GLN A 138 -1.16 -10.34 14.69
N LEU A 139 -0.34 -9.30 14.53
CA LEU A 139 -0.22 -8.21 15.51
C LEU A 139 -1.49 -7.38 15.62
N PHE A 140 -2.31 -7.35 14.57
CA PHE A 140 -3.52 -6.53 14.50
C PHE A 140 -4.75 -7.36 14.86
N HIS A 141 -5.24 -7.18 16.09
CA HIS A 141 -6.33 -7.95 16.66
C HIS A 141 -7.00 -7.17 17.79
N ASN A 142 -8.20 -7.56 18.22
CA ASN A 142 -8.91 -6.95 19.35
C ASN A 142 -8.10 -6.94 20.64
N ASP A 143 -7.30 -7.98 20.87
CA ASP A 143 -6.52 -8.18 22.11
C ASP A 143 -5.09 -7.64 21.97
N ARG A 144 -4.70 -7.13 20.82
CA ARG A 144 -3.35 -6.63 20.51
C ARG A 144 -3.40 -5.21 19.96
N ILE A 145 -2.92 -4.98 18.75
CA ILE A 145 -2.90 -3.66 18.13
C ILE A 145 -4.25 -3.42 17.43
N GLN A 146 -5.06 -2.53 17.98
CA GLN A 146 -6.35 -2.15 17.40
C GLN A 146 -6.18 -1.03 16.38
N ARG A 147 -5.56 -1.36 15.25
CA ARG A 147 -5.37 -0.48 14.09
C ARG A 147 -5.59 -1.26 12.82
N LYS A 148 -6.08 -0.60 11.79
CA LYS A 148 -6.37 -1.25 10.50
C LYS A 148 -5.06 -1.64 9.80
N CYS A 149 -5.03 -2.88 9.32
CA CYS A 149 -3.94 -3.46 8.56
C CYS A 149 -4.50 -4.03 7.26
N ALA A 150 -4.27 -3.35 6.14
CA ALA A 150 -4.60 -3.84 4.82
C ALA A 150 -3.47 -4.73 4.30
N ILE A 151 -3.80 -5.81 3.62
CA ILE A 151 -2.85 -6.67 2.90
C ILE A 151 -3.12 -6.51 1.41
N LEU A 152 -2.12 -6.12 0.64
CA LEU A 152 -2.17 -6.06 -0.82
C LEU A 152 -1.37 -7.22 -1.40
N THR A 153 -2.01 -8.05 -2.23
CA THR A 153 -1.37 -9.19 -2.88
C THR A 153 -2.05 -9.56 -4.19
N ASP A 154 -1.37 -10.34 -5.02
CA ASP A 154 -1.85 -10.74 -6.34
C ASP A 154 -2.67 -12.04 -6.27
N LEU A 155 -3.71 -12.19 -7.09
CA LEU A 155 -4.37 -13.48 -7.33
C LEU A 155 -3.64 -14.29 -8.40
N ASP A 156 -2.76 -13.65 -9.16
CA ASP A 156 -2.06 -14.26 -10.29
C ASP A 156 -3.03 -14.92 -11.29
N ASP A 157 -4.25 -14.35 -11.48
CA ASP A 157 -5.21 -14.93 -12.42
C ASP A 157 -4.60 -15.01 -13.82
N ALA A 158 -5.00 -16.02 -14.56
CA ALA A 158 -4.42 -16.29 -15.85
C ALA A 158 -4.73 -15.17 -16.86
N ILE A 159 -3.71 -14.64 -17.52
CA ILE A 159 -3.85 -13.67 -18.63
C ILE A 159 -4.10 -14.35 -19.98
N CYS A 160 -4.13 -15.68 -20.05
CA CYS A 160 -4.37 -16.43 -21.28
C CYS A 160 -5.10 -17.74 -20.95
N ASP A 161 -5.66 -18.38 -21.99
CA ASP A 161 -6.17 -19.74 -21.83
C ASP A 161 -5.04 -20.72 -21.44
N THR A 162 -5.23 -21.38 -20.32
CA THR A 162 -4.26 -22.34 -19.75
C THR A 162 -4.52 -23.78 -20.18
N THR A 163 -5.57 -24.03 -20.99
CA THR A 163 -5.89 -25.37 -21.51
C THR A 163 -4.81 -25.80 -22.51
N GLU A 164 -4.16 -26.93 -22.24
CA GLU A 164 -3.19 -27.50 -23.18
C GLU A 164 -3.91 -28.10 -24.40
N ASN A 165 -3.50 -27.71 -25.60
CA ASN A 165 -4.02 -28.24 -26.85
C ASN A 165 -2.97 -29.12 -27.54
N ALA A 166 -3.42 -30.10 -28.31
CA ALA A 166 -2.53 -31.05 -29.01
C ALA A 166 -1.56 -30.33 -29.98
N GLY A 167 -1.98 -29.17 -30.55
CA GLY A 167 -1.16 -28.36 -31.47
C GLY A 167 -0.20 -27.38 -30.79
N ASP A 168 -0.21 -27.28 -29.45
CA ASP A 168 0.67 -26.36 -28.74
C ASP A 168 2.12 -26.80 -28.82
N SER A 169 3.03 -25.87 -29.07
CA SER A 169 4.48 -26.11 -28.94
C SER A 169 4.85 -26.42 -27.48
N ASP A 170 5.96 -27.11 -27.25
CA ASP A 170 6.44 -27.43 -25.90
C ASP A 170 6.68 -26.16 -25.05
N ALA A 171 7.17 -25.08 -25.68
CA ALA A 171 7.34 -23.80 -25.03
C ALA A 171 5.99 -23.19 -24.58
N LEU A 172 4.95 -23.29 -25.41
CA LEU A 172 3.61 -22.81 -25.09
C LEU A 172 2.97 -23.66 -23.99
N LYS A 173 3.08 -24.99 -24.05
CA LYS A 173 2.61 -25.88 -22.96
C LYS A 173 3.28 -25.56 -21.64
N LYS A 174 4.61 -25.38 -21.64
CA LYS A 174 5.36 -25.00 -20.44
C LYS A 174 4.90 -23.64 -19.89
N TYR A 175 4.62 -22.67 -20.76
CA TYR A 175 4.12 -21.36 -20.37
C TYR A 175 2.72 -21.47 -19.76
N LYS A 176 1.77 -22.15 -20.42
CA LYS A 176 0.42 -22.40 -19.92
C LYS A 176 0.42 -23.07 -18.55
N LYS A 177 1.23 -24.11 -18.38
CA LYS A 177 1.40 -24.82 -17.10
C LYS A 177 1.94 -23.90 -15.99
N LYS A 178 2.89 -23.02 -16.33
CA LYS A 178 3.42 -22.05 -15.37
C LYS A 178 2.32 -21.07 -14.94
N VAL A 179 1.56 -20.51 -15.89
CA VAL A 179 0.47 -19.57 -15.61
C VAL A 179 -0.62 -20.23 -14.75
N ALA A 180 -1.04 -21.46 -15.10
CA ALA A 180 -1.99 -22.23 -14.31
C ALA A 180 -1.48 -22.47 -12.87
N GLY A 181 -0.20 -22.80 -12.71
CA GLY A 181 0.41 -23.00 -11.40
C GLY A 181 0.48 -21.73 -10.56
N SER A 182 0.71 -20.56 -11.18
CA SER A 182 0.67 -19.26 -10.48
C SER A 182 -0.74 -18.95 -10.01
N LYS A 183 -1.74 -19.10 -10.88
CA LYS A 183 -3.17 -18.92 -10.53
C LYS A 183 -3.58 -19.80 -9.36
N GLN A 184 -3.20 -21.08 -9.37
CA GLN A 184 -3.52 -22.00 -8.27
C GLN A 184 -2.93 -21.51 -6.94
N LYS A 185 -1.67 -21.09 -6.93
CA LYS A 185 -1.03 -20.52 -5.74
C LYS A 185 -1.70 -19.23 -5.26
N GLY A 186 -2.14 -18.38 -6.17
CA GLY A 186 -2.90 -17.16 -5.84
C GLY A 186 -4.23 -17.51 -5.13
N LEU A 187 -4.97 -18.50 -5.63
CA LEU A 187 -6.21 -18.98 -5.02
C LEU A 187 -5.98 -19.61 -3.64
N GLU A 188 -4.91 -20.42 -3.48
CA GLU A 188 -4.54 -20.99 -2.19
C GLU A 188 -4.18 -19.89 -1.17
N ARG A 189 -3.42 -18.87 -1.60
CA ARG A 189 -3.10 -17.70 -0.78
C ARG A 189 -4.36 -16.94 -0.39
N LYS A 190 -5.29 -16.72 -1.34
CA LYS A 190 -6.58 -16.09 -1.05
C LYS A 190 -7.35 -16.86 0.01
N THR A 191 -7.52 -18.16 -0.17
CA THR A 191 -8.24 -19.02 0.79
C THR A 191 -7.64 -18.93 2.19
N LYS A 192 -6.32 -18.92 2.28
CA LYS A 192 -5.59 -18.82 3.55
C LYS A 192 -5.78 -17.46 4.22
N LEU A 193 -5.69 -16.37 3.45
CA LEU A 193 -5.88 -15.01 3.98
C LEU A 193 -7.34 -14.74 4.34
N ASP A 194 -8.30 -15.17 3.53
CA ASP A 194 -9.74 -15.06 3.86
C ASP A 194 -10.08 -15.79 5.17
N ALA A 195 -9.48 -16.97 5.40
CA ALA A 195 -9.63 -17.69 6.65
C ALA A 195 -8.96 -16.98 7.83
N PHE A 196 -7.81 -16.35 7.61
CA PHE A 196 -7.08 -15.60 8.62
C PHE A 196 -7.81 -14.31 9.05
N GLU A 197 -8.42 -13.59 8.10
CA GLU A 197 -9.17 -12.36 8.39
C GLU A 197 -10.59 -12.64 8.92
N ALA A 198 -11.08 -13.87 8.82
CA ALA A 198 -12.43 -14.23 9.27
C ALA A 198 -12.61 -13.93 10.76
N GLY A 199 -13.55 -13.03 11.08
CA GLY A 199 -13.81 -12.57 12.45
C GLY A 199 -12.83 -11.52 12.99
N ASN A 200 -11.82 -11.14 12.22
CA ASN A 200 -10.89 -10.07 12.58
C ASN A 200 -11.22 -8.77 11.84
N THR A 201 -11.75 -7.78 12.55
CA THR A 201 -12.12 -6.49 11.96
C THR A 201 -10.93 -5.56 11.68
N TRP A 202 -9.74 -5.91 12.15
CA TRP A 202 -8.53 -5.09 12.02
C TRP A 202 -7.70 -5.42 10.80
N VAL A 203 -7.84 -6.62 10.23
CA VAL A 203 -7.10 -7.08 9.06
C VAL A 203 -8.05 -7.31 7.90
N LYS A 204 -7.65 -6.90 6.69
CA LYS A 204 -8.37 -7.22 5.46
C LYS A 204 -7.42 -7.32 4.28
N ALA A 205 -7.61 -8.36 3.45
CA ALA A 205 -6.85 -8.55 2.23
C ALA A 205 -7.58 -7.93 1.02
N PHE A 206 -6.80 -7.32 0.15
CA PHE A 206 -7.23 -6.72 -1.11
C PHE A 206 -6.37 -7.30 -2.23
N TYR A 207 -7.00 -7.70 -3.31
CA TYR A 207 -6.36 -8.53 -4.31
C TYR A 207 -6.30 -7.84 -5.67
N ALA A 208 -5.10 -7.77 -6.24
CA ALA A 208 -4.96 -7.59 -7.68
C ALA A 208 -5.51 -8.83 -8.38
N LYS A 209 -6.24 -8.66 -9.46
CA LYS A 209 -6.80 -9.78 -10.22
C LYS A 209 -5.68 -10.62 -10.84
N HIS A 210 -4.73 -9.97 -11.48
CA HIS A 210 -3.56 -10.61 -12.11
C HIS A 210 -2.33 -10.33 -11.27
N THR A 211 -1.52 -9.37 -11.68
CA THR A 211 -0.41 -8.80 -10.92
C THR A 211 -0.53 -7.28 -10.95
N PHE A 212 0.18 -6.59 -10.05
CA PHE A 212 0.20 -5.13 -10.03
C PHE A 212 0.43 -4.54 -11.43
N GLU A 213 1.42 -5.01 -12.18
CA GLU A 213 1.80 -4.44 -13.46
C GLU A 213 0.71 -4.62 -14.54
N VAL A 214 0.00 -5.75 -14.52
CA VAL A 214 -1.08 -6.05 -15.47
C VAL A 214 -2.32 -5.23 -15.12
N ASP A 215 -2.71 -5.21 -13.85
CA ASP A 215 -3.90 -4.50 -13.40
C ASP A 215 -3.71 -2.98 -13.49
N PHE A 216 -2.47 -2.47 -13.35
CA PHE A 216 -2.15 -1.08 -13.59
C PHE A 216 -2.49 -0.63 -15.03
N ILE A 217 -2.20 -1.46 -16.04
CA ILE A 217 -2.60 -1.17 -17.43
C ILE A 217 -4.11 -1.30 -17.61
N SER A 218 -4.74 -2.30 -17.01
CA SER A 218 -6.19 -2.52 -17.15
C SER A 218 -7.04 -1.37 -16.63
N GLU A 219 -6.52 -0.58 -15.70
CA GLU A 219 -7.16 0.64 -15.19
C GLU A 219 -6.99 1.86 -16.12
N GLY A 220 -6.41 1.67 -17.33
CA GLY A 220 -6.27 2.76 -18.31
C GLY A 220 -4.88 3.41 -18.35
N ASN A 221 -3.90 2.91 -17.59
CA ASN A 221 -2.57 3.48 -17.45
C ASN A 221 -1.55 2.98 -18.51
N ALA A 222 -2.01 2.62 -19.70
CA ALA A 222 -1.13 2.18 -20.79
C ALA A 222 -0.11 3.25 -21.19
N TRP A 223 -0.53 4.53 -21.15
CA TRP A 223 0.30 5.66 -21.54
C TRP A 223 1.57 5.78 -20.68
N GLU A 224 1.48 5.58 -19.38
CA GLU A 224 2.61 5.63 -18.46
C GLU A 224 3.64 4.56 -18.79
N VAL A 225 3.15 3.35 -19.14
CA VAL A 225 4.02 2.22 -19.53
C VAL A 225 4.65 2.44 -20.90
N GLU A 226 3.97 3.04 -21.85
CA GLU A 226 4.55 3.39 -23.16
C GLU A 226 5.79 4.29 -23.03
N ARG A 227 5.78 5.23 -22.09
CA ARG A 227 6.88 6.17 -21.87
C ARG A 227 8.19 5.51 -21.50
N ILE A 228 8.15 4.32 -20.92
CA ILE A 228 9.35 3.57 -20.54
C ILE A 228 9.81 2.57 -21.59
N ILE A 229 9.06 2.30 -22.66
CA ILE A 229 9.41 1.33 -23.71
C ILE A 229 10.81 1.61 -24.28
N LYS A 230 11.14 2.90 -24.51
CA LYS A 230 12.45 3.31 -25.06
C LYS A 230 13.62 3.08 -24.09
N LYS A 231 13.33 2.89 -22.82
CA LYS A 231 14.34 2.56 -21.79
C LYS A 231 14.60 1.07 -21.73
N VAL A 232 13.56 0.27 -21.98
CA VAL A 232 13.62 -1.20 -21.93
C VAL A 232 14.17 -1.80 -23.23
N TYR A 233 13.76 -1.25 -24.40
CA TYR A 233 14.13 -1.80 -25.70
C TYR A 233 14.99 -0.82 -26.51
N ILE A 234 16.06 -1.34 -27.10
CA ILE A 234 16.94 -0.56 -27.97
C ILE A 234 16.46 -0.60 -29.43
N ASP A 235 16.06 -1.79 -29.91
CA ASP A 235 15.64 -2.04 -31.28
C ASP A 235 14.33 -1.31 -31.63
N PRO A 236 14.27 -0.52 -32.75
CA PRO A 236 13.09 0.22 -33.15
C PRO A 236 11.88 -0.65 -33.49
N ALA A 237 12.08 -1.82 -34.13
CA ALA A 237 10.98 -2.71 -34.47
C ALA A 237 10.33 -3.29 -33.19
N THR A 238 11.15 -3.70 -32.24
CA THR A 238 10.71 -4.17 -30.91
C THR A 238 9.97 -3.07 -30.14
N ARG A 239 10.41 -1.81 -30.22
CA ARG A 239 9.69 -0.67 -29.60
C ARG A 239 8.30 -0.47 -30.20
N THR A 240 8.21 -0.51 -31.53
CA THR A 240 6.91 -0.37 -32.22
C THR A 240 5.97 -1.50 -31.84
N GLN A 241 6.44 -2.74 -31.85
CA GLN A 241 5.62 -3.88 -31.42
C GLN A 241 5.22 -3.78 -29.94
N ALA A 242 6.15 -3.39 -29.07
CA ALA A 242 5.85 -3.23 -27.65
C ALA A 242 4.78 -2.15 -27.41
N LYS A 243 4.82 -1.04 -28.16
CA LYS A 243 3.76 -0.02 -28.06
C LYS A 243 2.42 -0.59 -28.50
N THR A 244 2.32 -1.24 -29.65
CA THR A 244 1.09 -1.90 -30.13
C THR A 244 0.56 -2.91 -29.11
N ASP A 245 1.44 -3.70 -28.49
CA ASP A 245 1.04 -4.68 -27.48
C ASP A 245 0.47 -4.01 -26.22
N ILE A 246 1.10 -2.93 -25.73
CA ILE A 246 0.63 -2.20 -24.53
C ILE A 246 -0.69 -1.47 -24.78
N GLU A 247 -0.92 -0.94 -26.00
CA GLU A 247 -2.16 -0.30 -26.41
C GLU A 247 -3.29 -1.30 -26.72
N SER A 248 -3.01 -2.60 -26.70
CA SER A 248 -4.02 -3.63 -26.97
C SER A 248 -5.09 -3.65 -25.88
N ALA A 249 -6.35 -3.91 -26.26
CA ALA A 249 -7.43 -4.19 -25.31
C ALA A 249 -7.40 -5.62 -24.73
N ASP A 250 -6.55 -6.51 -25.30
CA ASP A 250 -6.45 -7.91 -24.90
C ASP A 250 -5.41 -8.08 -23.79
N VAL A 251 -5.87 -8.50 -22.61
CA VAL A 251 -5.00 -8.77 -21.44
C VAL A 251 -3.92 -9.82 -21.73
N ALA A 252 -4.17 -10.78 -22.63
CA ALA A 252 -3.17 -11.76 -23.01
C ALA A 252 -2.00 -11.12 -23.77
N ILE A 253 -2.24 -10.03 -24.48
CA ILE A 253 -1.23 -9.29 -25.25
C ILE A 253 -0.50 -8.31 -24.35
N TYR A 254 -1.21 -7.30 -23.77
CA TYR A 254 -0.55 -6.29 -22.97
C TYR A 254 0.06 -6.86 -21.67
N GLY A 255 -0.64 -7.81 -21.03
CA GLY A 255 -0.16 -8.44 -19.81
C GLY A 255 1.12 -9.21 -20.04
N LYS A 256 1.23 -10.00 -21.12
CA LYS A 256 2.47 -10.68 -21.50
C LYS A 256 3.60 -9.69 -21.77
N ARG A 257 3.29 -8.56 -22.44
CA ARG A 257 4.28 -7.52 -22.76
C ARG A 257 4.81 -6.86 -21.50
N VAL A 258 3.93 -6.36 -20.62
CA VAL A 258 4.36 -5.66 -19.40
C VAL A 258 5.13 -6.56 -18.45
N LEU A 259 4.69 -7.81 -18.27
CA LEU A 259 5.42 -8.78 -17.46
C LEU A 259 6.81 -9.10 -18.03
N THR A 260 6.96 -9.11 -19.37
CA THR A 260 8.25 -9.28 -20.01
C THR A 260 9.15 -8.09 -19.74
N MET A 261 8.63 -6.86 -19.85
CA MET A 261 9.37 -5.62 -19.55
C MET A 261 9.82 -5.57 -18.09
N ALA A 262 8.90 -5.84 -17.16
CA ALA A 262 9.19 -5.84 -15.72
C ALA A 262 10.22 -6.92 -15.33
N LYS A 263 10.18 -8.09 -15.99
CA LYS A 263 11.16 -9.17 -15.77
C LYS A 263 12.54 -8.83 -16.31
N GLN A 264 12.60 -8.17 -17.48
CA GLN A 264 13.87 -7.82 -18.13
C GLN A 264 14.67 -6.82 -17.30
N GLU A 265 14.00 -5.81 -16.75
CA GLU A 265 14.60 -4.73 -15.96
C GLU A 265 14.71 -5.08 -14.46
N GLY A 266 13.92 -6.04 -13.99
CA GLY A 266 13.64 -6.26 -12.56
C GLY A 266 12.52 -5.36 -12.06
N LYS A 267 11.61 -5.92 -11.26
CA LYS A 267 10.37 -5.23 -10.82
C LYS A 267 10.63 -3.89 -10.14
N GLY A 268 11.62 -3.81 -9.25
CA GLY A 268 11.97 -2.56 -8.56
C GLY A 268 12.48 -1.47 -9.51
N TRP A 269 13.36 -1.81 -10.46
CA TRP A 269 13.86 -0.86 -11.45
C TRP A 269 12.77 -0.42 -12.43
N PHE A 270 11.93 -1.35 -12.87
CA PHE A 270 10.74 -1.06 -13.67
C PHE A 270 9.83 -0.05 -12.96
N ALA A 271 9.57 -0.25 -11.67
CA ALA A 271 8.79 0.66 -10.85
C ALA A 271 9.41 2.07 -10.73
N ILE A 272 10.73 2.17 -10.54
CA ILE A 272 11.45 3.45 -10.51
C ILE A 272 11.31 4.21 -11.85
N MET A 273 11.40 3.50 -12.98
CA MET A 273 11.21 4.11 -14.29
C MET A 273 9.76 4.59 -14.48
N LEU A 274 8.79 3.74 -14.13
CA LEU A 274 7.37 4.03 -14.27
C LEU A 274 6.94 5.20 -13.38
N GLY A 275 7.44 5.26 -12.16
CA GLY A 275 7.12 6.31 -11.19
C GLY A 275 7.41 7.74 -11.67
N LYS A 276 8.33 7.91 -12.64
CA LYS A 276 8.62 9.21 -13.27
C LYS A 276 7.50 9.71 -14.18
N HIS A 277 6.62 8.82 -14.62
CA HIS A 277 5.53 9.14 -15.54
C HIS A 277 4.16 9.16 -14.87
N ILE A 278 4.09 8.81 -13.58
CA ILE A 278 2.88 8.94 -12.77
C ILE A 278 2.50 10.42 -12.64
N SER A 279 1.24 10.73 -12.87
CA SER A 279 0.69 12.08 -12.81
C SER A 279 -0.69 12.09 -12.11
N TYR A 280 -1.32 13.25 -12.01
CA TYR A 280 -2.69 13.35 -11.50
C TYR A 280 -3.74 12.64 -12.40
N LYS A 281 -3.38 12.32 -13.67
CA LYS A 281 -4.22 11.60 -14.63
C LYS A 281 -4.11 10.08 -14.51
N THR A 282 -3.12 9.58 -13.77
CA THR A 282 -2.94 8.15 -13.55
C THR A 282 -4.09 7.61 -12.71
N GLU A 283 -4.72 6.53 -13.14
CA GLU A 283 -5.81 5.87 -12.41
C GLU A 283 -5.26 4.99 -11.29
N ILE A 284 -5.85 5.09 -10.10
CA ILE A 284 -5.49 4.23 -8.96
C ILE A 284 -6.25 2.91 -9.10
N PRO A 285 -5.60 1.75 -9.19
CA PRO A 285 -6.29 0.48 -9.18
C PRO A 285 -7.24 0.35 -7.98
N ALA A 286 -8.47 -0.10 -8.26
CA ALA A 286 -9.56 -0.09 -7.27
C ALA A 286 -9.18 -0.79 -5.95
N TYR A 287 -8.47 -1.94 -6.02
CA TYR A 287 -8.03 -2.68 -4.84
C TYR A 287 -7.00 -1.91 -3.99
N ILE A 288 -6.17 -1.07 -4.60
CA ILE A 288 -5.23 -0.19 -3.88
C ILE A 288 -5.99 0.93 -3.17
N LEU A 289 -6.94 1.56 -3.86
CA LEU A 289 -7.78 2.60 -3.27
C LEU A 289 -8.56 2.05 -2.06
N ASP A 290 -9.16 0.87 -2.20
CA ASP A 290 -9.88 0.20 -1.12
C ASP A 290 -8.97 -0.12 0.08
N ALA A 291 -7.74 -0.55 -0.15
CA ALA A 291 -6.76 -0.80 0.90
C ALA A 291 -6.37 0.49 1.65
N ILE A 292 -6.18 1.60 0.94
CA ILE A 292 -5.88 2.91 1.53
C ILE A 292 -7.06 3.39 2.39
N LEU A 293 -8.29 3.27 1.87
CA LEU A 293 -9.50 3.65 2.59
C LEU A 293 -9.68 2.83 3.86
N PHE A 294 -9.46 1.53 3.79
CA PHE A 294 -9.53 0.65 4.95
C PHE A 294 -8.44 0.97 5.98
N ALA A 295 -7.19 1.15 5.55
CA ALA A 295 -6.07 1.42 6.45
C ALA A 295 -6.21 2.77 7.18
N LYS A 296 -6.79 3.79 6.54
CA LYS A 296 -7.02 5.11 7.16
C LYS A 296 -8.21 5.11 8.12
N GLU A 297 -9.20 4.25 7.91
CA GLU A 297 -10.44 4.08 8.67
C GLU A 297 -11.35 5.34 8.69
N THR A 298 -10.82 6.52 9.02
CA THR A 298 -11.60 7.76 9.09
C THR A 298 -10.90 8.91 8.36
N TYR A 299 -11.67 9.62 7.55
CA TYR A 299 -11.22 10.79 6.80
C TYR A 299 -11.90 12.04 7.37
N SER A 300 -11.11 13.01 7.84
CA SER A 300 -11.67 14.31 8.21
C SER A 300 -12.10 15.08 6.97
N SER A 301 -13.11 15.95 7.12
CA SER A 301 -13.55 16.83 6.04
C SER A 301 -12.40 17.66 5.43
N ASN A 302 -11.42 18.04 6.24
CA ASN A 302 -10.24 18.77 5.75
C ASN A 302 -9.39 17.93 4.80
N ILE A 303 -9.11 16.65 5.13
CA ILE A 303 -8.34 15.74 4.26
C ILE A 303 -9.05 15.55 2.92
N VAL A 304 -10.36 15.26 2.95
CA VAL A 304 -11.15 15.08 1.73
C VAL A 304 -11.17 16.37 0.90
N ALA A 305 -11.37 17.50 1.55
CA ALA A 305 -11.36 18.80 0.88
C ALA A 305 -10.00 19.16 0.29
N ASP A 306 -8.88 18.80 0.95
CA ASP A 306 -7.53 19.01 0.42
C ASP A 306 -7.27 18.17 -0.85
N ILE A 307 -7.73 16.92 -0.88
CA ILE A 307 -7.64 16.06 -2.06
C ILE A 307 -8.43 16.67 -3.23
N ILE A 308 -9.69 17.07 -2.99
CA ILE A 308 -10.54 17.66 -4.02
C ILE A 308 -9.94 18.97 -4.53
N GLN A 309 -9.46 19.83 -3.62
CA GLN A 309 -8.80 21.09 -3.99
C GLN A 309 -7.56 20.86 -4.86
N TYR A 310 -6.74 19.86 -4.50
CA TYR A 310 -5.58 19.50 -5.30
C TYR A 310 -5.98 19.10 -6.71
N ARG A 311 -7.00 18.24 -6.86
CA ARG A 311 -7.48 17.78 -8.16
C ARG A 311 -8.01 18.95 -8.99
N MET A 312 -8.86 19.81 -8.43
CA MET A 312 -9.33 21.02 -9.12
C MET A 312 -8.17 21.88 -9.63
N ASN A 313 -7.14 22.08 -8.79
CA ASN A 313 -5.97 22.87 -9.18
C ASN A 313 -5.22 22.23 -10.33
N LYS A 314 -5.02 20.89 -10.32
CA LYS A 314 -4.31 20.18 -11.38
C LYS A 314 -5.07 20.19 -12.71
N HIS A 315 -6.38 20.06 -12.69
CA HIS A 315 -7.20 20.18 -13.90
C HIS A 315 -7.21 21.61 -14.43
N PHE A 316 -7.30 22.61 -13.56
CA PHE A 316 -7.25 24.00 -13.96
C PHE A 316 -5.88 24.41 -14.52
N GLU A 317 -4.78 23.89 -13.96
CA GLU A 317 -3.42 24.09 -14.52
C GLU A 317 -3.30 23.50 -15.94
N ALA A 318 -4.00 22.41 -16.23
CA ALA A 318 -4.01 21.75 -17.53
C ALA A 318 -4.97 22.38 -18.55
N ASP A 319 -6.11 22.87 -18.06
CA ASP A 319 -7.14 23.57 -18.86
C ASP A 319 -7.77 24.69 -18.03
N ASN A 320 -7.33 25.91 -18.29
CA ASN A 320 -7.79 27.11 -17.58
C ASN A 320 -9.21 27.58 -18.00
N ALA A 321 -9.84 26.92 -18.98
CA ALA A 321 -11.22 27.17 -19.35
C ALA A 321 -12.24 26.47 -18.42
N LEU A 322 -11.79 25.52 -17.58
CA LEU A 322 -12.64 24.86 -16.60
C LEU A 322 -13.08 25.83 -15.51
N ASP A 323 -14.39 25.92 -15.29
CA ASP A 323 -14.96 26.78 -14.24
C ASP A 323 -15.27 26.01 -12.98
N PHE A 324 -14.43 26.15 -11.97
CA PHE A 324 -14.60 25.57 -10.64
C PHE A 324 -15.21 26.54 -9.61
N THR A 325 -15.88 27.62 -10.03
CA THR A 325 -16.39 28.64 -9.10
C THR A 325 -17.40 28.03 -8.13
N SER A 326 -18.38 27.26 -8.60
CA SER A 326 -19.35 26.56 -7.75
C SER A 326 -18.67 25.55 -6.84
N CYS A 327 -17.82 24.67 -7.40
CA CYS A 327 -17.08 23.67 -6.62
C CYS A 327 -16.28 24.28 -5.48
N LYS A 328 -15.62 25.43 -5.70
CA LYS A 328 -14.86 26.13 -4.65
C LYS A 328 -15.76 26.66 -3.54
N ALA A 329 -16.93 27.16 -3.89
CA ALA A 329 -17.91 27.64 -2.90
C ALA A 329 -18.43 26.47 -2.04
N GLU A 330 -18.79 25.33 -2.67
CA GLU A 330 -19.24 24.13 -1.97
C GLU A 330 -18.12 23.49 -1.14
N LEU A 331 -16.89 23.49 -1.63
CA LEU A 331 -15.70 23.04 -0.90
C LEU A 331 -15.50 23.81 0.42
N LEU A 332 -15.70 25.14 0.40
CA LEU A 332 -15.59 25.96 1.59
C LEU A 332 -16.70 25.64 2.61
N LYS A 333 -17.93 25.43 2.13
CA LYS A 333 -19.05 25.00 2.97
C LYS A 333 -18.79 23.62 3.60
N TYR A 334 -18.27 22.69 2.81
CA TYR A 334 -17.91 21.35 3.29
C TYR A 334 -16.83 21.40 4.38
N ARG A 335 -15.77 22.19 4.19
CA ARG A 335 -14.73 22.41 5.23
C ARG A 335 -15.31 22.94 6.53
N ASN A 336 -16.30 23.82 6.44
CA ASN A 336 -16.96 24.45 7.59
C ASN A 336 -18.09 23.58 8.18
N GLY A 337 -18.36 22.41 7.63
CA GLY A 337 -19.40 21.50 8.08
C GLY A 337 -20.84 22.00 7.82
N THR A 338 -21.01 22.91 6.84
CA THR A 338 -22.31 23.51 6.52
C THR A 338 -23.04 22.84 5.35
N ASN A 339 -22.36 21.96 4.61
CA ASN A 339 -22.96 21.08 3.61
C ASN A 339 -22.37 19.65 3.74
N LYS A 340 -22.88 18.75 2.93
CA LYS A 340 -22.45 17.34 2.86
C LYS A 340 -21.48 17.11 1.70
N LEU A 341 -20.83 15.95 1.74
CA LEU A 341 -19.91 15.49 0.69
C LEU A 341 -20.64 15.27 -0.65
N GLU A 342 -21.92 14.86 -0.61
CA GLU A 342 -22.76 14.66 -1.77
C GLU A 342 -22.99 15.96 -2.57
N ASP A 343 -23.18 17.08 -1.87
CA ASP A 343 -23.41 18.38 -2.51
C ASP A 343 -22.16 18.84 -3.28
N LEU A 344 -20.98 18.65 -2.65
CA LEU A 344 -19.69 18.94 -3.28
C LEU A 344 -19.41 18.01 -4.47
N ALA A 345 -19.74 16.72 -4.33
CA ALA A 345 -19.57 15.74 -5.40
C ALA A 345 -20.41 16.09 -6.63
N PHE A 346 -21.66 16.52 -6.43
CA PHE A 346 -22.55 16.94 -7.52
C PHE A 346 -21.97 18.08 -8.35
N ASP A 347 -21.49 19.15 -7.69
CA ASP A 347 -20.90 20.29 -8.40
C ASP A 347 -19.59 19.92 -9.11
N PHE A 348 -18.80 19.01 -8.50
CA PHE A 348 -17.57 18.54 -9.10
C PHE A 348 -17.84 17.66 -10.35
N ASP A 349 -18.84 16.79 -10.28
CA ASP A 349 -19.28 15.92 -11.40
C ASP A 349 -19.75 16.74 -12.61
N LEU A 350 -20.41 17.87 -12.40
CA LEU A 350 -20.81 18.76 -13.49
C LEU A 350 -19.62 19.34 -14.28
N VAL A 351 -18.46 19.50 -13.65
CA VAL A 351 -17.25 20.03 -14.30
C VAL A 351 -16.33 18.93 -14.81
N LEU A 352 -16.21 17.83 -14.07
CA LEU A 352 -15.31 16.70 -14.35
C LEU A 352 -16.02 15.35 -14.11
N PRO A 353 -16.95 14.95 -14.99
CA PRO A 353 -17.81 13.77 -14.78
C PRO A 353 -17.04 12.44 -14.74
N ASP A 354 -15.88 12.37 -15.38
CA ASP A 354 -15.07 11.15 -15.48
C ASP A 354 -13.87 11.15 -14.51
N ASP A 355 -13.81 12.08 -13.54
CA ASP A 355 -12.68 12.13 -12.62
C ASP A 355 -12.79 11.04 -11.56
N GLN A 356 -11.71 10.26 -11.39
CA GLN A 356 -11.64 9.16 -10.42
C GLN A 356 -11.88 9.57 -8.95
N ILE A 357 -11.82 10.88 -8.64
CA ILE A 357 -12.14 11.38 -7.29
C ILE A 357 -13.60 11.10 -6.93
N LEU A 358 -14.50 11.03 -7.91
CA LEU A 358 -15.90 10.69 -7.68
C LEU A 358 -16.03 9.28 -7.10
N THR A 359 -15.22 8.33 -7.59
CA THR A 359 -15.14 6.97 -7.02
C THR A 359 -14.65 7.00 -5.56
N LEU A 360 -13.65 7.83 -5.25
CA LEU A 360 -13.19 8.02 -3.85
C LEU A 360 -14.31 8.60 -2.98
N ILE A 361 -14.99 9.64 -3.47
CA ILE A 361 -16.09 10.28 -2.74
C ILE A 361 -17.22 9.28 -2.46
N ASP A 362 -17.61 8.47 -3.45
CA ASP A 362 -18.66 7.46 -3.28
C ASP A 362 -18.31 6.39 -2.24
N LYS A 363 -17.05 6.04 -2.14
CA LYS A 363 -16.55 5.09 -1.11
C LYS A 363 -16.44 5.73 0.29
N LEU A 364 -16.46 7.05 0.40
CA LEU A 364 -16.39 7.80 1.67
C LEU A 364 -17.77 8.18 2.22
N LYS A 365 -18.83 8.08 1.42
CA LYS A 365 -20.23 8.24 1.84
C LYS A 365 -20.71 7.09 2.70
#